data_db9f41c6c8e7d92da15b8ca840511c40
#
_entry.id   db9f41c6c8e7d92da15b8ca840511c40
#
_cell.length_a   1.000
_cell.length_b   1.000
_cell.length_c   1.000
_cell.angle_alpha   90.00
_cell.angle_beta   90.00
_cell.angle_gamma   90.00
#
_symmetry.space_group_name_H-M   'P 1'
#
loop_
_entity.id
_entity.type
_entity.pdbx_description
1 polymer ?
#
loop_
_entity_poly.entity_id
_entity_poly.type
_entity_poly.pdbx_seq_one_letter_code
_entity_poly.pdbx_strand_id
1 'polypeptide(L)'
;MAGGCTMPKVLEDPHDIDGPVIVKYAGAKGGRGYFIARDYRDFRRNVDIEEEFTIQEYVLGCRYYLHFFFDPLATDGYQVQGRGKFAGKNLGRLELLSMDRRDEANVDEFYKLGSLRDLREAGMEPSFVVTGNQPVVIRESLLPRAFEMAEGTVAASFELEDESRGMIGPFCLETIVTDSLEFKVFEISARIVAGSNPFVGGSPYSDINETRMSTGRRIASVTSRSRRPSTVSFER
;
A
#
# COMPACT_ATOMS: atom_id res chain seq x y z
N MET A 1 -5.56 16.42 -0.60
CA MET A 1 -5.11 15.01 -0.67
C MET A 1 -3.82 14.98 -1.46
N ALA A 2 -2.71 14.71 -0.78
CA ALA A 2 -1.42 14.59 -1.45
C ALA A 2 -1.43 13.36 -2.38
N GLY A 3 -0.90 13.51 -3.59
CA GLY A 3 -0.66 12.40 -4.50
C GLY A 3 -1.84 11.82 -5.28
N GLY A 4 -3.04 12.40 -5.23
CA GLY A 4 -4.20 11.89 -5.99
C GLY A 4 -4.77 10.55 -5.46
N CYS A 5 -4.28 10.04 -4.33
CA CYS A 5 -4.85 8.85 -3.68
C CYS A 5 -6.18 9.19 -3.02
N THR A 6 -7.20 8.37 -3.28
CA THR A 6 -8.43 8.40 -2.49
C THR A 6 -8.20 7.56 -1.24
N MET A 7 -8.41 8.16 -0.07
CA MET A 7 -8.26 7.48 1.22
C MET A 7 -9.62 7.23 1.87
N PRO A 8 -9.75 6.25 2.76
CA PRO A 8 -10.90 6.20 3.65
C PRO A 8 -11.08 7.54 4.38
N LYS A 9 -12.33 7.98 4.54
CA LYS A 9 -12.63 9.22 5.26
C LYS A 9 -12.12 9.11 6.70
N VAL A 10 -11.37 10.10 7.16
CA VAL A 10 -10.99 10.24 8.57
C VAL A 10 -12.01 11.13 9.25
N LEU A 11 -12.51 10.70 10.41
CA LEU A 11 -13.43 11.48 11.24
C LEU A 11 -12.62 12.15 12.35
N GLU A 12 -12.75 13.47 12.45
CA GLU A 12 -12.10 14.24 13.52
C GLU A 12 -12.94 14.23 14.80
N ASP A 13 -14.27 14.26 14.66
CA ASP A 13 -15.20 14.17 15.80
C ASP A 13 -15.89 12.79 15.83
N PRO A 14 -15.76 12.04 16.92
CA PRO A 14 -16.48 10.77 17.08
C PRO A 14 -17.99 10.88 16.97
N HIS A 15 -18.59 12.07 17.21
CA HIS A 15 -20.02 12.27 17.07
C HIS A 15 -20.48 12.23 15.60
N ASP A 16 -19.56 12.36 14.65
CA ASP A 16 -19.84 12.24 13.23
C ASP A 16 -19.92 10.78 12.75
N ILE A 17 -19.84 9.81 13.66
CA ILE A 17 -19.96 8.38 13.32
C ILE A 17 -21.42 8.09 12.95
N ASP A 18 -21.67 7.99 11.64
CA ASP A 18 -22.97 7.71 11.04
C ASP A 18 -23.08 6.30 10.43
N GLY A 19 -22.03 5.50 10.54
CA GLY A 19 -21.94 4.11 10.04
C GLY A 19 -20.72 3.38 10.60
N PRO A 20 -20.40 2.19 10.08
CA PRO A 20 -19.26 1.42 10.56
C PRO A 20 -17.94 2.15 10.35
N VAL A 21 -17.11 2.17 11.39
CA VAL A 21 -15.77 2.76 11.37
C VAL A 21 -14.74 1.79 11.91
N ILE A 22 -13.49 1.97 11.49
CA ILE A 22 -12.33 1.33 12.10
C ILE A 22 -11.61 2.36 12.96
N VAL A 23 -11.38 2.02 14.22
CA VAL A 23 -10.60 2.82 15.17
C VAL A 23 -9.23 2.18 15.31
N LYS A 24 -8.19 2.92 15.02
CA LYS A 24 -6.79 2.45 15.06
C LYS A 24 -6.04 3.22 16.12
N TYR A 25 -5.43 2.51 17.05
CA TYR A 25 -4.53 3.10 18.05
C TYR A 25 -3.14 3.39 17.49
N ALA A 26 -2.44 4.32 18.09
CA ALA A 26 -1.06 4.61 17.73
C ALA A 26 -0.19 3.34 17.83
N GLY A 27 0.58 3.03 16.77
CA GLY A 27 1.39 1.81 16.71
C GLY A 27 0.63 0.53 16.34
N ALA A 28 -0.64 0.62 15.95
CA ALA A 28 -1.39 -0.52 15.40
C ALA A 28 -0.64 -1.16 14.23
N LYS A 29 -0.43 -2.49 14.29
CA LYS A 29 0.28 -3.25 13.26
C LYS A 29 -0.09 -4.73 13.28
N GLY A 30 0.06 -5.39 12.12
CA GLY A 30 -0.08 -6.85 12.02
C GLY A 30 -1.43 -7.38 12.44
N GLY A 31 -2.51 -6.64 12.18
CA GLY A 31 -3.86 -7.03 12.55
C GLY A 31 -4.22 -6.83 14.03
N ARG A 32 -3.46 -6.03 14.78
CA ARG A 32 -3.67 -5.71 16.19
C ARG A 32 -3.68 -4.21 16.42
N GLY A 33 -4.26 -3.78 17.54
CA GLY A 33 -4.33 -2.36 17.93
C GLY A 33 -5.42 -1.59 17.18
N TYR A 34 -6.50 -2.27 16.79
CA TYR A 34 -7.69 -1.63 16.24
C TYR A 34 -8.96 -2.40 16.65
N PHE A 35 -10.09 -1.72 16.53
CA PHE A 35 -11.42 -2.35 16.63
C PHE A 35 -12.38 -1.71 15.62
N ILE A 36 -13.49 -2.40 15.34
CA ILE A 36 -14.56 -1.91 14.48
C ILE A 36 -15.72 -1.47 15.38
N ALA A 37 -16.17 -0.24 15.21
CA ALA A 37 -17.38 0.28 15.84
C ALA A 37 -18.49 0.43 14.78
N ARG A 38 -19.69 -0.03 15.10
CA ARG A 38 -20.86 0.05 14.20
C ARG A 38 -21.52 1.42 14.21
N ASP A 39 -21.42 2.10 15.35
CA ASP A 39 -22.00 3.39 15.63
C ASP A 39 -21.25 4.08 16.79
N TYR A 40 -21.63 5.32 17.10
CA TYR A 40 -21.05 6.09 18.21
C TYR A 40 -21.18 5.41 19.58
N ARG A 41 -22.28 4.68 19.84
CA ARG A 41 -22.48 3.96 21.11
C ARG A 41 -21.49 2.81 21.24
N ASP A 42 -21.26 2.08 20.15
CA ASP A 42 -20.29 0.98 20.09
C ASP A 42 -18.86 1.50 20.25
N PHE A 43 -18.54 2.62 19.60
CA PHE A 43 -17.28 3.34 19.78
C PHE A 43 -17.04 3.68 21.25
N ARG A 44 -17.99 4.34 21.90
CA ARG A 44 -17.89 4.75 23.31
C ARG A 44 -17.68 3.61 24.31
N ARG A 45 -18.13 2.40 23.98
CA ARG A 45 -17.94 1.22 24.84
C ARG A 45 -16.56 0.62 24.75
N ASN A 46 -15.91 0.75 23.60
CA ASN A 46 -14.71 0.00 23.27
C ASN A 46 -13.45 0.87 23.19
N VAL A 47 -13.63 2.19 23.11
CA VAL A 47 -12.49 3.10 22.99
C VAL A 47 -11.76 3.25 24.34
N ASP A 48 -10.42 3.12 24.28
CA ASP A 48 -9.55 3.62 25.33
C ASP A 48 -9.17 5.06 25.01
N ILE A 49 -9.71 6.01 25.77
CA ILE A 49 -9.50 7.45 25.56
C ILE A 49 -8.12 7.92 26.04
N GLU A 50 -7.39 7.10 26.78
CA GLU A 50 -6.02 7.42 27.23
C GLU A 50 -5.00 7.13 26.14
N GLU A 51 -5.35 6.35 25.13
CA GLU A 51 -4.51 6.07 23.98
C GLU A 51 -4.83 7.01 22.80
N GLU A 52 -3.81 7.40 22.05
CA GLU A 52 -3.99 8.13 20.80
C GLU A 52 -4.60 7.21 19.74
N PHE A 53 -5.66 7.66 19.09
CA PHE A 53 -6.36 6.88 18.07
C PHE A 53 -6.77 7.73 16.87
N THR A 54 -7.07 7.05 15.77
CA THR A 54 -7.65 7.61 14.55
C THR A 54 -8.91 6.85 14.21
N ILE A 55 -9.98 7.59 13.85
CA ILE A 55 -11.25 7.02 13.39
C ILE A 55 -11.29 7.12 11.86
N GLN A 56 -11.49 6.01 11.18
CA GLN A 56 -11.62 5.96 9.73
C GLN A 56 -12.91 5.25 9.31
N GLU A 57 -13.48 5.70 8.19
CA GLU A 57 -14.53 4.97 7.48
C GLU A 57 -14.13 3.50 7.31
N TYR A 58 -15.07 2.59 7.60
CA TYR A 58 -14.87 1.16 7.32
C TYR A 58 -15.27 0.87 5.88
N VAL A 59 -14.28 0.70 5.02
CA VAL A 59 -14.49 0.44 3.59
C VAL A 59 -14.64 -1.05 3.34
N LEU A 60 -15.73 -1.45 2.67
CA LEU A 60 -15.91 -2.82 2.16
C LEU A 60 -15.35 -2.95 0.75
N GLY A 61 -14.64 -4.03 0.50
CA GLY A 61 -14.07 -4.32 -0.81
C GLY A 61 -12.97 -5.39 -0.78
N CYS A 62 -12.34 -5.59 -1.93
CA CYS A 62 -11.20 -6.47 -2.05
C CYS A 62 -9.92 -5.76 -1.66
N ARG A 63 -9.15 -6.36 -0.75
CA ARG A 63 -7.82 -5.84 -0.38
C ARG A 63 -6.79 -6.30 -1.40
N TYR A 64 -6.03 -5.35 -1.94
CA TYR A 64 -4.91 -5.59 -2.82
C TYR A 64 -3.69 -4.82 -2.33
N TYR A 65 -2.54 -5.46 -2.38
CA TYR A 65 -1.24 -4.93 -2.01
C TYR A 65 -0.44 -4.74 -3.29
N LEU A 66 -0.23 -3.48 -3.69
CA LEU A 66 0.40 -3.11 -4.94
C LEU A 66 1.87 -2.78 -4.66
N HIS A 67 2.77 -3.63 -5.12
CA HIS A 67 4.20 -3.48 -4.90
C HIS A 67 4.84 -2.76 -6.06
N PHE A 68 5.25 -1.53 -5.81
CA PHE A 68 5.93 -0.69 -6.77
C PHE A 68 7.42 -0.55 -6.47
N PHE A 69 8.15 -0.13 -7.47
CA PHE A 69 9.55 0.29 -7.36
C PHE A 69 9.73 1.60 -8.10
N PHE A 70 10.34 2.57 -7.43
CA PHE A 70 10.72 3.82 -8.05
C PHE A 70 12.23 3.91 -8.22
N ASP A 71 12.67 4.11 -9.48
CA ASP A 71 14.07 4.22 -9.89
C ASP A 71 14.35 5.62 -10.44
N PRO A 72 14.99 6.50 -9.66
CA PRO A 72 15.28 7.86 -10.08
C PRO A 72 16.38 7.96 -11.14
N LEU A 73 17.09 6.86 -11.44
CA LEU A 73 18.19 6.82 -12.41
C LEU A 73 17.76 6.29 -13.79
N ALA A 74 16.54 5.80 -13.91
CA ALA A 74 16.02 5.27 -15.17
C ALA A 74 15.27 6.34 -15.95
N THR A 75 15.52 6.38 -17.27
CA THR A 75 14.95 7.38 -18.21
C THR A 75 13.98 6.76 -19.19
N ASP A 76 13.73 5.46 -19.11
CA ASP A 76 12.82 4.66 -19.93
C ASP A 76 11.59 4.19 -19.14
N GLY A 77 10.62 3.60 -19.82
CA GLY A 77 9.39 3.08 -19.22
C GLY A 77 8.45 4.17 -18.71
N TYR A 78 7.64 3.84 -17.70
CA TYR A 78 6.66 4.78 -17.12
C TYR A 78 7.35 5.83 -16.24
N GLN A 79 7.34 7.07 -16.68
CA GLN A 79 8.06 8.17 -16.04
C GLN A 79 7.19 8.98 -15.11
N VAL A 80 7.65 9.17 -13.87
CA VAL A 80 6.99 10.01 -12.87
C VAL A 80 7.27 11.48 -13.17
N GLN A 81 6.21 12.26 -13.31
CA GLN A 81 6.32 13.69 -13.52
C GLN A 81 6.33 14.45 -12.20
N GLY A 82 7.31 15.33 -12.03
CA GLY A 82 7.41 16.17 -10.84
C GLY A 82 6.25 17.17 -10.75
N ARG A 83 5.89 17.53 -9.52
CA ARG A 83 4.84 18.50 -9.18
C ARG A 83 5.42 19.62 -8.32
N GLY A 84 4.65 20.69 -8.10
CA GLY A 84 5.06 21.81 -7.23
C GLY A 84 6.44 22.37 -7.60
N LYS A 85 7.39 22.36 -6.67
CA LYS A 85 8.78 22.81 -6.89
C LYS A 85 9.57 21.98 -7.91
N PHE A 86 9.07 20.81 -8.28
CA PHE A 86 9.65 19.91 -9.28
C PHE A 86 8.85 19.87 -10.59
N ALA A 87 7.86 20.74 -10.78
CA ALA A 87 7.05 20.76 -11.99
C ALA A 87 7.91 20.85 -13.26
N GLY A 88 7.56 20.04 -14.27
CA GLY A 88 8.30 19.94 -15.53
C GLY A 88 9.58 19.11 -15.47
N LYS A 89 9.93 18.52 -14.31
CA LYS A 89 11.06 17.60 -14.20
C LYS A 89 10.57 16.16 -14.26
N ASN A 90 11.30 15.33 -14.99
CA ASN A 90 11.15 13.88 -14.90
C ASN A 90 11.92 13.40 -13.67
N LEU A 91 11.21 12.71 -12.75
CA LEU A 91 11.77 12.24 -11.49
C LEU A 91 12.40 10.84 -11.61
N GLY A 92 12.04 10.07 -12.62
CA GLY A 92 12.50 8.70 -12.83
C GLY A 92 11.38 7.72 -13.17
N ARG A 93 11.71 6.43 -13.22
CA ARG A 93 10.82 5.35 -13.63
C ARG A 93 10.07 4.72 -12.47
N LEU A 94 8.77 4.52 -12.67
CA LEU A 94 7.90 3.75 -11.79
C LEU A 94 7.65 2.36 -12.40
N GLU A 95 7.82 1.31 -11.60
CA GLU A 95 7.59 -0.08 -12.00
C GLU A 95 6.57 -0.72 -11.08
N LEU A 96 5.57 -1.41 -11.63
CA LEU A 96 4.71 -2.32 -10.87
C LEU A 96 5.39 -3.69 -10.84
N LEU A 97 5.89 -4.11 -9.69
CA LEU A 97 6.62 -5.37 -9.55
C LEU A 97 5.66 -6.56 -9.38
N SER A 98 4.67 -6.41 -8.53
CA SER A 98 3.71 -7.47 -8.22
C SER A 98 2.47 -6.92 -7.53
N MET A 99 1.46 -7.75 -7.47
CA MET A 99 0.28 -7.53 -6.64
C MET A 99 -0.03 -8.81 -5.89
N ASP A 100 -0.50 -8.69 -4.67
CA ASP A 100 -0.94 -9.83 -3.90
C ASP A 100 -2.23 -9.58 -3.10
N ARG A 101 -2.78 -10.67 -2.61
CA ARG A 101 -3.70 -10.74 -1.46
C ARG A 101 -3.00 -11.48 -0.35
N ARG A 102 -3.33 -11.15 0.89
CA ARG A 102 -2.76 -11.83 2.06
C ARG A 102 -3.69 -12.95 2.52
N ASP A 103 -3.09 -14.07 2.89
CA ASP A 103 -3.76 -15.13 3.65
C ASP A 103 -3.60 -14.81 5.13
N GLU A 104 -4.70 -14.63 5.82
CA GLU A 104 -4.73 -14.27 7.24
C GLU A 104 -5.12 -15.52 8.04
N ALA A 105 -4.39 -15.81 9.10
CA ALA A 105 -4.28 -17.08 9.82
C ALA A 105 -5.55 -17.94 9.89
N ASN A 106 -6.61 -17.45 10.54
CA ASN A 106 -7.84 -18.21 10.68
C ASN A 106 -9.09 -17.50 10.13
N VAL A 107 -8.94 -16.27 9.63
CA VAL A 107 -10.09 -15.50 9.12
C VAL A 107 -10.74 -16.19 7.92
N ASP A 108 -9.95 -16.86 7.08
CA ASP A 108 -10.44 -17.62 5.94
C ASP A 108 -11.35 -18.79 6.38
N GLU A 109 -11.05 -19.46 7.49
CA GLU A 109 -11.88 -20.52 8.04
C GLU A 109 -13.22 -19.97 8.53
N PHE A 110 -13.20 -18.84 9.22
CA PHE A 110 -14.43 -18.15 9.66
C PHE A 110 -15.34 -17.82 8.47
N TYR A 111 -14.74 -17.39 7.35
CA TYR A 111 -15.48 -17.06 6.13
C TYR A 111 -16.03 -18.31 5.42
N LYS A 112 -15.21 -19.34 5.25
CA LYS A 112 -15.58 -20.57 4.53
C LYS A 112 -16.64 -21.40 5.23
N LEU A 113 -16.56 -21.49 6.56
CA LEU A 113 -17.50 -22.30 7.35
C LEU A 113 -18.88 -21.64 7.47
N GLY A 114 -19.01 -20.33 7.19
CA GLY A 114 -20.27 -19.60 7.28
C GLY A 114 -20.87 -19.54 8.70
N SER A 115 -20.13 -20.03 9.70
CA SER A 115 -20.59 -20.17 11.08
C SER A 115 -19.80 -19.31 12.05
N LEU A 116 -19.57 -18.05 11.68
CA LEU A 116 -18.97 -17.02 12.54
C LEU A 116 -19.52 -17.03 13.96
N ARG A 117 -20.83 -17.26 14.06
CA ARG A 117 -21.54 -17.31 15.34
C ARG A 117 -21.07 -18.50 16.19
N ASP A 118 -21.07 -19.69 15.61
CA ASP A 118 -20.75 -20.92 16.33
C ASP A 118 -19.28 -20.93 16.79
N LEU A 119 -18.37 -20.39 15.96
CA LEU A 119 -16.96 -20.27 16.32
C LEU A 119 -16.74 -19.27 17.47
N ARG A 120 -17.46 -18.14 17.46
CA ARG A 120 -17.40 -17.17 18.55
C ARG A 120 -18.03 -17.72 19.83
N GLU A 121 -19.15 -18.44 19.73
CA GLU A 121 -19.79 -19.12 20.87
C GLU A 121 -18.88 -20.21 21.47
N ALA A 122 -17.99 -20.79 20.63
CA ALA A 122 -16.92 -21.69 21.06
C ALA A 122 -15.67 -20.98 21.61
N GLY A 123 -15.70 -19.65 21.73
CA GLY A 123 -14.59 -18.84 22.26
C GLY A 123 -13.43 -18.64 21.28
N MET A 124 -13.65 -18.89 19.98
CA MET A 124 -12.62 -18.64 18.96
C MET A 124 -12.79 -17.23 18.39
N GLU A 125 -11.68 -16.49 18.33
CA GLU A 125 -11.65 -15.14 17.77
C GLU A 125 -10.90 -15.10 16.43
N PRO A 126 -11.33 -14.27 15.45
CA PRO A 126 -10.63 -14.10 14.20
C PRO A 126 -9.20 -13.57 14.42
N SER A 127 -8.25 -14.12 13.70
CA SER A 127 -6.86 -13.64 13.68
C SER A 127 -6.50 -13.16 12.28
N PHE A 128 -5.93 -11.96 12.22
CA PHE A 128 -5.49 -11.31 10.98
C PHE A 128 -3.96 -11.37 10.81
N VAL A 129 -3.32 -12.33 11.47
CA VAL A 129 -1.89 -12.56 11.29
C VAL A 129 -1.64 -13.10 9.89
N VAL A 130 -0.83 -12.38 9.11
CA VAL A 130 -0.49 -12.79 7.74
C VAL A 130 0.40 -14.00 7.77
N THR A 131 -0.06 -15.10 7.18
CA THR A 131 0.64 -16.39 7.09
C THR A 131 1.13 -16.70 5.69
N GLY A 132 0.57 -16.06 4.68
CA GLY A 132 0.92 -16.25 3.29
C GLY A 132 0.49 -15.09 2.41
N ASN A 133 0.92 -15.15 1.14
CA ASN A 133 0.54 -14.18 0.12
C ASN A 133 0.20 -14.93 -1.18
N GLN A 134 -0.87 -14.53 -1.82
CA GLN A 134 -1.29 -15.04 -3.12
C GLN A 134 -1.02 -13.99 -4.19
N PRO A 135 -0.16 -14.24 -5.20
CA PRO A 135 -0.01 -13.35 -6.33
C PRO A 135 -1.32 -13.28 -7.11
N VAL A 136 -1.71 -12.07 -7.47
CA VAL A 136 -2.97 -11.82 -8.20
C VAL A 136 -2.75 -10.90 -9.38
N VAL A 137 -3.67 -10.98 -10.34
CA VAL A 137 -3.81 -10.03 -11.44
C VAL A 137 -5.06 -9.20 -11.16
N ILE A 138 -4.91 -7.89 -11.17
CA ILE A 138 -6.04 -6.99 -11.12
C ILE A 138 -6.68 -6.87 -12.51
N ARG A 139 -7.93 -6.50 -12.56
CA ARG A 139 -8.63 -6.15 -13.81
C ARG A 139 -7.85 -5.07 -14.55
N GLU A 140 -7.56 -5.27 -15.84
CA GLU A 140 -6.69 -4.39 -16.65
C GLU A 140 -7.18 -2.94 -16.64
N SER A 141 -8.50 -2.71 -16.66
CA SER A 141 -9.08 -1.37 -16.62
C SER A 141 -8.74 -0.56 -15.35
N LEU A 142 -8.26 -1.22 -14.30
CA LEU A 142 -7.83 -0.58 -13.05
C LEU A 142 -6.33 -0.25 -13.02
N LEU A 143 -5.52 -0.81 -13.91
CA LEU A 143 -4.08 -0.59 -13.95
C LEU A 143 -3.70 0.90 -14.12
N PRO A 144 -4.31 1.67 -15.02
CA PRO A 144 -3.99 3.10 -15.14
C PRO A 144 -4.16 3.84 -13.83
N ARG A 145 -5.26 3.56 -13.10
CA ARG A 145 -5.52 4.19 -11.80
C ARG A 145 -4.50 3.78 -10.73
N ALA A 146 -4.06 2.52 -10.74
CA ALA A 146 -3.01 2.04 -9.84
C ALA A 146 -1.68 2.81 -10.07
N PHE A 147 -1.30 3.02 -11.33
CA PHE A 147 -0.11 3.81 -11.69
C PHE A 147 -0.27 5.29 -11.31
N GLU A 148 -1.42 5.92 -11.58
CA GLU A 148 -1.69 7.31 -11.20
C GLU A 148 -1.54 7.54 -9.68
N MET A 149 -2.04 6.61 -8.86
CA MET A 149 -1.91 6.69 -7.40
C MET A 149 -0.44 6.57 -6.97
N ALA A 150 0.28 5.61 -7.55
CA ALA A 150 1.68 5.39 -7.23
C ALA A 150 2.56 6.58 -7.69
N GLU A 151 2.33 7.09 -8.91
CA GLU A 151 2.97 8.32 -9.41
C GLU A 151 2.72 9.50 -8.48
N GLY A 152 1.46 9.72 -8.13
CA GLY A 152 1.08 10.79 -7.22
C GLY A 152 1.72 10.67 -5.84
N THR A 153 1.84 9.44 -5.32
CA THR A 153 2.51 9.15 -4.05
C THR A 153 3.99 9.48 -4.12
N VAL A 154 4.68 9.03 -5.18
CA VAL A 154 6.09 9.35 -5.40
C VAL A 154 6.29 10.86 -5.54
N ALA A 155 5.54 11.52 -6.44
CA ALA A 155 5.66 12.96 -6.67
C ALA A 155 5.44 13.77 -5.38
N ALA A 156 4.42 13.43 -4.59
CA ALA A 156 4.15 14.09 -3.31
C ALA A 156 5.28 13.88 -2.30
N SER A 157 5.93 12.73 -2.29
CA SER A 157 7.04 12.45 -1.37
C SER A 157 8.24 13.39 -1.57
N PHE A 158 8.43 13.92 -2.79
CA PHE A 158 9.48 14.91 -3.08
C PHE A 158 9.11 16.33 -2.63
N GLU A 159 7.83 16.59 -2.35
CA GLU A 159 7.34 17.90 -1.91
C GLU A 159 7.39 18.07 -0.38
N LEU A 160 7.59 16.98 0.37
CA LEU A 160 7.72 17.04 1.82
C LEU A 160 8.90 17.95 2.21
N GLU A 161 8.70 18.81 3.19
CA GLU A 161 9.66 19.86 3.56
C GLU A 161 10.90 19.34 4.29
N ASP A 162 10.80 18.14 4.84
CA ASP A 162 11.85 17.54 5.63
C ASP A 162 12.89 16.91 4.69
N GLU A 163 14.11 17.43 4.62
CA GLU A 163 15.31 17.00 3.86
C GLU A 163 15.21 15.67 3.07
N SER A 164 13.99 15.15 2.94
CA SER A 164 13.70 13.88 2.31
C SER A 164 14.02 13.96 0.82
N ARG A 165 14.84 13.05 0.37
CA ARG A 165 15.17 12.89 -1.05
C ARG A 165 14.01 12.28 -1.85
N GLY A 166 12.80 12.30 -1.30
CA GLY A 166 11.64 11.61 -1.83
C GLY A 166 11.68 10.10 -1.60
N MET A 167 10.62 9.42 -2.02
CA MET A 167 10.51 7.97 -1.96
C MET A 167 11.34 7.34 -3.08
N ILE A 168 12.33 6.52 -2.73
CA ILE A 168 13.22 5.84 -3.68
C ILE A 168 13.21 4.34 -3.38
N GLY A 169 13.17 3.51 -4.42
CA GLY A 169 13.19 2.06 -4.29
C GLY A 169 11.80 1.45 -4.11
N PRO A 170 11.69 0.32 -3.37
CA PRO A 170 10.44 -0.41 -3.23
C PRO A 170 9.48 0.27 -2.25
N PHE A 171 8.21 0.28 -2.61
CA PHE A 171 7.11 0.67 -1.74
C PHE A 171 5.85 -0.11 -2.06
N CYS A 172 4.89 -0.09 -1.15
CA CYS A 172 3.61 -0.75 -1.32
C CYS A 172 2.47 0.22 -1.06
N LEU A 173 1.48 0.22 -1.95
CA LEU A 173 0.18 0.82 -1.69
C LEU A 173 -0.76 -0.27 -1.19
N GLU A 174 -1.20 -0.16 0.06
CA GLU A 174 -2.16 -1.08 0.67
C GLU A 174 -3.56 -0.53 0.40
N THR A 175 -4.34 -1.25 -0.40
CA THR A 175 -5.56 -0.72 -0.98
C THR A 175 -6.77 -1.61 -0.74
N ILE A 176 -7.96 -1.00 -0.79
CA ILE A 176 -9.24 -1.67 -0.92
C ILE A 176 -9.86 -1.21 -2.24
N VAL A 177 -10.31 -2.15 -3.06
CA VAL A 177 -11.12 -1.86 -4.26
C VAL A 177 -12.56 -2.17 -3.94
N THR A 178 -13.41 -1.14 -4.02
CA THR A 178 -14.86 -1.24 -3.74
C THR A 178 -15.61 -1.91 -4.89
N ASP A 179 -16.89 -2.18 -4.70
CA ASP A 179 -17.79 -2.70 -5.75
C ASP A 179 -18.05 -1.69 -6.89
N SER A 180 -17.88 -0.39 -6.61
CA SER A 180 -17.85 0.67 -7.62
C SER A 180 -16.52 0.81 -8.37
N LEU A 181 -15.59 -0.11 -8.14
CA LEU A 181 -14.24 -0.14 -8.71
C LEU A 181 -13.35 1.05 -8.32
N GLU A 182 -13.64 1.65 -7.18
CA GLU A 182 -12.81 2.73 -6.61
C GLU A 182 -11.73 2.17 -5.71
N PHE A 183 -10.51 2.70 -5.84
CA PHE A 183 -9.44 2.44 -4.89
C PHE A 183 -9.55 3.34 -3.66
N LYS A 184 -9.35 2.74 -2.49
CA LYS A 184 -9.12 3.44 -1.23
C LYS A 184 -7.76 2.99 -0.68
N VAL A 185 -6.80 3.89 -0.61
CA VAL A 185 -5.48 3.61 -0.03
C VAL A 185 -5.57 3.82 1.48
N PHE A 186 -5.36 2.77 2.26
CA PHE A 186 -5.45 2.84 3.71
C PHE A 186 -4.09 2.84 4.41
N GLU A 187 -3.02 2.48 3.68
CA GLU A 187 -1.64 2.53 4.16
C GLU A 187 -0.66 2.65 2.99
N ILE A 188 0.44 3.37 3.20
CA ILE A 188 1.58 3.45 2.30
C ILE A 188 2.81 2.96 3.06
N SER A 189 3.38 1.85 2.62
CA SER A 189 4.59 1.29 3.19
C SER A 189 5.80 1.63 2.29
N ALA A 190 6.65 2.57 2.72
CA ALA A 190 7.85 2.98 1.98
C ALA A 190 9.02 1.99 2.16
N ARG A 191 8.75 0.69 2.00
CA ARG A 191 9.68 -0.41 2.21
C ARG A 191 9.20 -1.68 1.52
N ILE A 192 10.03 -2.73 1.52
CA ILE A 192 9.60 -4.09 1.23
C ILE A 192 8.64 -4.55 2.32
N VAL A 193 7.46 -5.02 1.92
CA VAL A 193 6.46 -5.62 2.81
C VAL A 193 6.53 -7.16 2.75
N ALA A 194 5.81 -7.84 3.65
CA ALA A 194 5.80 -9.29 3.74
C ALA A 194 5.43 -9.95 2.40
N GLY A 195 6.16 -10.99 2.01
CA GLY A 195 5.88 -11.81 0.84
C GLY A 195 6.31 -11.24 -0.51
N SER A 196 6.59 -9.93 -0.62
CA SER A 196 6.86 -9.29 -1.91
C SER A 196 8.17 -9.72 -2.57
N ASN A 197 9.22 -9.99 -1.79
CA ASN A 197 10.54 -10.27 -2.35
C ASN A 197 10.62 -11.56 -3.21
N PRO A 198 10.03 -12.71 -2.82
CA PRO A 198 10.01 -13.92 -3.65
C PRO A 198 9.11 -13.80 -4.87
N PHE A 199 8.02 -13.02 -4.77
CA PHE A 199 7.00 -12.98 -5.82
C PHE A 199 7.41 -12.28 -7.11
N VAL A 200 8.35 -11.34 -7.06
CA VAL A 200 8.71 -10.54 -8.22
C VAL A 200 9.10 -11.41 -9.42
N GLY A 201 9.82 -12.51 -9.19
CA GLY A 201 10.19 -13.46 -10.25
C GLY A 201 9.04 -14.31 -10.80
N GLY A 202 7.95 -14.47 -10.06
CA GLY A 202 6.76 -15.24 -10.42
C GLY A 202 5.52 -14.38 -10.67
N SER A 203 5.66 -13.06 -10.54
CA SER A 203 4.55 -12.13 -10.75
C SER A 203 4.12 -12.10 -12.22
N PRO A 204 2.80 -12.06 -12.50
CA PRO A 204 2.29 -11.81 -13.85
C PRO A 204 2.77 -10.48 -14.45
N TYR A 205 3.18 -9.54 -13.60
CA TYR A 205 3.69 -8.22 -14.03
C TYR A 205 5.18 -8.19 -14.32
N SER A 206 5.92 -9.27 -14.03
CA SER A 206 7.37 -9.33 -14.27
C SER A 206 7.75 -9.18 -15.75
N ASP A 207 6.86 -9.57 -16.67
CA ASP A 207 7.08 -9.47 -18.11
C ASP A 207 6.98 -8.03 -18.64
N ILE A 208 6.33 -7.12 -17.88
CA ILE A 208 6.26 -5.68 -18.23
C ILE A 208 7.64 -5.03 -18.10
N ASN A 209 8.49 -5.52 -17.21
CA ASN A 209 9.79 -4.93 -16.89
C ASN A 209 10.95 -5.69 -17.53
N GLU A 210 10.70 -6.58 -18.50
CA GLU A 210 11.69 -7.36 -19.29
C GLU A 210 12.64 -8.23 -18.46
N THR A 211 12.70 -8.06 -17.13
CA THR A 211 13.71 -8.70 -16.29
C THR A 211 13.09 -9.31 -15.04
N ARG A 212 13.08 -10.63 -14.99
CA ARG A 212 12.66 -11.37 -13.80
C ARG A 212 13.74 -11.29 -12.72
N MET A 213 13.51 -10.54 -11.67
CA MET A 213 14.43 -10.46 -10.55
C MET A 213 13.68 -10.22 -9.23
N SER A 214 14.28 -10.63 -8.11
CA SER A 214 13.74 -10.31 -6.81
C SER A 214 13.88 -8.82 -6.49
N THR A 215 13.06 -8.31 -5.58
CA THR A 215 13.15 -6.92 -5.11
C THR A 215 14.55 -6.59 -4.58
N GLY A 216 15.19 -7.52 -3.86
CA GLY A 216 16.56 -7.33 -3.38
C GLY A 216 17.57 -7.17 -4.52
N ARG A 217 17.47 -7.96 -5.60
CA ARG A 217 18.32 -7.79 -6.81
C ARG A 217 18.03 -6.46 -7.50
N ARG A 218 16.76 -6.04 -7.54
CA ARG A 218 16.38 -4.74 -8.13
C ARG A 218 17.02 -3.58 -7.36
N ILE A 219 17.01 -3.60 -6.04
CA ILE A 219 17.69 -2.63 -5.17
C ILE A 219 19.18 -2.61 -5.47
N ALA A 220 19.83 -3.78 -5.49
CA ALA A 220 21.27 -3.89 -5.77
C ALA A 220 21.64 -3.33 -7.16
N SER A 221 20.80 -3.56 -8.16
CA SER A 221 20.98 -3.03 -9.51
C SER A 221 21.00 -1.49 -9.55
N VAL A 222 20.07 -0.83 -8.85
CA VAL A 222 20.02 0.64 -8.75
C VAL A 222 21.23 1.17 -8.00
N THR A 223 21.55 0.57 -6.84
CA THR A 223 22.68 0.97 -6.01
C THR A 223 24.01 0.86 -6.78
N SER A 224 24.19 -0.19 -7.59
CA SER A 224 25.41 -0.36 -8.39
C SER A 224 25.53 0.66 -9.49
N ARG A 225 24.42 1.11 -10.09
CA ARG A 225 24.42 2.19 -11.11
C ARG A 225 24.76 3.55 -10.48
N SER A 226 24.24 3.85 -9.29
CA SER A 226 24.52 5.11 -8.61
C SER A 226 25.98 5.28 -8.19
N ARG A 227 26.72 4.17 -8.03
CA ARG A 227 28.16 4.16 -7.65
C ARG A 227 29.13 4.23 -8.85
N ARG A 228 28.64 4.10 -10.09
CA ARG A 228 29.51 4.26 -11.25
C ARG A 228 29.85 5.74 -11.41
N PRO A 229 31.14 6.12 -11.43
CA PRO A 229 31.51 7.49 -11.76
C PRO A 229 30.99 7.78 -13.17
N SER A 230 30.39 8.95 -13.36
CA SER A 230 30.07 9.46 -14.69
C SER A 230 31.39 9.51 -15.50
N THR A 231 31.55 8.59 -16.42
CA THR A 231 32.60 8.69 -17.45
C THR A 231 32.23 9.88 -18.33
N VAL A 232 32.70 11.05 -17.94
CA VAL A 232 32.75 12.19 -18.86
C VAL A 232 33.76 11.81 -19.91
N SER A 233 33.31 11.40 -21.09
CA SER A 233 34.13 11.33 -22.27
C SER A 233 34.52 12.75 -22.64
N PHE A 234 35.74 13.15 -22.29
CA PHE A 234 36.37 14.29 -22.94
C PHE A 234 36.69 13.84 -24.38
N GLU A 235 35.81 14.17 -25.30
CA GLU A 235 36.21 14.21 -26.71
C GLU A 235 37.23 15.34 -26.89
N ARG A 236 38.41 14.98 -27.37
CA ARG A 236 39.49 15.91 -27.78
C ARG A 236 39.22 16.42 -29.18
#